data_41cbe2253f60c0adfedfbe3c44988361
#
_entry.id   41cbe2253f60c0adfedfbe3c44988361
#
_cell.length_a   1.000
_cell.length_b   1.000
_cell.length_c   1.000
_cell.angle_alpha   90.00
_cell.angle_beta   90.00
_cell.angle_gamma   90.00
#
_symmetry.space_group_name_H-M   'P 1'
#
loop_
_entity.id
_entity.type
_entity.pdbx_description
1 polymer ?
#
loop_
_entity_poly.entity_id
_entity_poly.type
_entity_poly.pdbx_seq_one_letter_code
_entity_poly.pdbx_strand_id
1 'polypeptide(L)'
;MRLRPFLPDDFDSIKDWITDERSHAMWCANLIKYPLERENFFSVMKEIGTRFGDAPFLATDDSGKPVGFFCYSLNLETNEGMLKFVMVNPKMRGQGYCRQMLRLVLDYAFSITKAGAVQLNVFPENIGAKKCYEHAGFIERSSTPGAFAYKDEAWGRCNMVFSNT
;
A
#
# COMPACT_ATOMS: atom_id res chain seq x y z
N MET A 1 -7.13 13.83 9.12
CA MET A 1 -7.08 12.77 8.08
C MET A 1 -8.17 11.74 8.34
N ARG A 2 -8.76 11.21 7.28
CA ARG A 2 -9.80 10.17 7.36
C ARG A 2 -9.52 9.08 6.35
N LEU A 3 -9.94 7.85 6.66
CA LEU A 3 -9.97 6.74 5.71
C LEU A 3 -11.41 6.53 5.24
N ARG A 4 -11.59 6.23 3.97
CA ARG A 4 -12.87 5.81 3.39
C ARG A 4 -12.66 4.80 2.26
N PRO A 5 -13.69 4.01 1.91
CA PRO A 5 -13.60 3.16 0.73
C PRO A 5 -13.27 3.96 -0.53
N PHE A 6 -12.47 3.37 -1.40
CA PHE A 6 -12.14 3.94 -2.71
C PHE A 6 -13.37 3.83 -3.63
N LEU A 7 -13.73 4.93 -4.26
CA LEU A 7 -14.85 5.01 -5.21
C LEU A 7 -14.32 5.13 -6.64
N PRO A 8 -15.11 4.73 -7.66
CA PRO A 8 -14.67 4.78 -9.06
C PRO A 8 -14.14 6.15 -9.52
N ASP A 9 -14.75 7.24 -9.08
CA ASP A 9 -14.33 8.61 -9.44
C ASP A 9 -13.00 9.01 -8.80
N ASP A 10 -12.56 8.32 -7.75
CA ASP A 10 -11.27 8.58 -7.11
C ASP A 10 -10.08 8.22 -8.00
N PHE A 11 -10.30 7.38 -9.01
CA PHE A 11 -9.25 7.03 -9.97
C PHE A 11 -8.62 8.27 -10.61
N ASP A 12 -9.42 9.25 -10.95
CA ASP A 12 -8.94 10.49 -11.57
C ASP A 12 -8.02 11.30 -10.64
N SER A 13 -8.13 11.10 -9.32
CA SER A 13 -7.24 11.74 -8.35
C SER A 13 -5.91 11.03 -8.23
N ILE A 14 -5.85 9.71 -8.38
CA ILE A 14 -4.64 8.92 -8.14
C ILE A 14 -3.84 8.59 -9.41
N LYS A 15 -4.48 8.64 -10.59
CA LYS A 15 -3.88 8.20 -11.85
C LYS A 15 -2.56 8.89 -12.22
N ASP A 16 -2.38 10.12 -11.79
CA ASP A 16 -1.20 10.92 -12.10
C ASP A 16 -0.18 11.00 -10.94
N TRP A 17 -0.39 10.22 -9.88
CA TRP A 17 0.53 10.23 -8.74
C TRP A 17 1.85 9.51 -9.01
N ILE A 18 1.87 8.57 -9.95
CA ILE A 18 3.07 7.87 -10.40
C ILE A 18 3.22 8.10 -11.90
N THR A 19 4.33 8.71 -12.31
CA THR A 19 4.54 9.19 -13.67
C THR A 19 5.70 8.51 -14.39
N ASP A 20 6.43 7.61 -13.73
CA ASP A 20 7.52 6.85 -14.34
C ASP A 20 7.37 5.34 -14.07
N GLU A 21 7.88 4.56 -15.00
CA GLU A 21 7.75 3.11 -15.01
C GLU A 21 8.40 2.44 -13.81
N ARG A 22 9.56 2.94 -13.39
CA ARG A 22 10.32 2.38 -12.26
C ARG A 22 9.57 2.56 -10.94
N SER A 23 9.08 3.76 -10.67
CA SER A 23 8.27 4.06 -9.48
C SER A 23 6.97 3.27 -9.47
N HIS A 24 6.36 3.05 -10.66
CA HIS A 24 5.18 2.21 -10.81
C HIS A 24 5.47 0.75 -10.41
N ALA A 25 6.58 0.19 -10.91
CA ALA A 25 6.99 -1.17 -10.53
C ALA A 25 7.29 -1.28 -9.04
N MET A 26 7.92 -0.28 -8.44
CA MET A 26 8.17 -0.23 -7.00
C MET A 26 6.88 -0.21 -6.17
N TRP A 27 5.84 0.45 -6.69
CA TRP A 27 4.55 0.55 -6.02
C TRP A 27 3.75 -0.76 -6.08
N CYS A 28 3.67 -1.41 -7.22
CA CYS A 28 2.73 -2.51 -7.43
C CYS A 28 3.38 -3.81 -7.95
N ALA A 29 4.71 -3.90 -8.02
CA ALA A 29 5.42 -5.06 -8.57
C ALA A 29 4.88 -5.48 -9.95
N ASN A 30 4.49 -4.52 -10.77
CA ASN A 30 3.90 -4.69 -12.10
C ASN A 30 2.61 -5.56 -12.14
N LEU A 31 1.93 -5.72 -11.02
CA LEU A 31 0.61 -6.38 -10.98
C LEU A 31 -0.46 -5.55 -11.68
N ILE A 32 -0.29 -4.24 -11.71
CA ILE A 32 -1.11 -3.30 -12.47
C ILE A 32 -0.24 -2.80 -13.62
N LYS A 33 -0.80 -2.72 -14.84
CA LYS A 33 -0.05 -2.29 -16.02
C LYS A 33 0.35 -0.82 -15.92
N TYR A 34 1.52 -0.50 -16.47
CA TYR A 34 2.00 0.86 -16.70
C TYR A 34 1.81 1.26 -18.17
N PRO A 35 1.35 2.48 -18.47
CA PRO A 35 0.85 3.50 -17.56
C PRO A 35 -0.46 3.10 -16.88
N LEU A 36 -0.79 3.77 -15.78
CA LEU A 36 -2.00 3.47 -15.00
C LEU A 36 -3.25 3.86 -15.79
N GLU A 37 -4.05 2.87 -16.16
CA GLU A 37 -5.29 3.03 -16.91
C GLU A 37 -6.47 2.48 -16.13
N ARG A 38 -7.63 3.15 -16.26
CA ARG A 38 -8.87 2.85 -15.51
C ARG A 38 -9.27 1.38 -15.63
N GLU A 39 -9.40 0.88 -16.85
CA GLU A 39 -9.91 -0.47 -17.09
C GLU A 39 -9.05 -1.55 -16.45
N ASN A 40 -7.73 -1.49 -16.66
CA ASN A 40 -6.81 -2.43 -16.07
C ASN A 40 -6.77 -2.31 -14.54
N PHE A 41 -6.74 -1.08 -14.00
CA PHE A 41 -6.75 -0.84 -12.56
C PHE A 41 -7.94 -1.50 -11.89
N PHE A 42 -9.16 -1.26 -12.37
CA PHE A 42 -10.36 -1.84 -11.77
C PHE A 42 -10.47 -3.34 -12.00
N SER A 43 -9.95 -3.86 -13.12
CA SER A 43 -9.86 -5.31 -13.35
C SER A 43 -8.99 -5.98 -12.29
N VAL A 44 -7.83 -5.41 -11.98
CA VAL A 44 -6.92 -5.92 -10.94
C VAL A 44 -7.56 -5.79 -9.54
N MET A 45 -8.18 -4.65 -9.23
CA MET A 45 -8.89 -4.47 -7.95
C MET A 45 -9.98 -5.51 -7.74
N LYS A 46 -10.76 -5.81 -8.79
CA LYS A 46 -11.79 -6.84 -8.74
C LYS A 46 -11.20 -8.23 -8.52
N GLU A 47 -10.12 -8.56 -9.21
CA GLU A 47 -9.45 -9.86 -9.09
C GLU A 47 -8.93 -10.09 -7.69
N ILE A 48 -8.16 -9.15 -7.13
CA ILE A 48 -7.61 -9.29 -5.78
C ILE A 48 -8.70 -9.24 -4.69
N GLY A 49 -9.77 -8.48 -4.92
CA GLY A 49 -10.94 -8.46 -4.04
C GLY A 49 -11.62 -9.83 -3.96
N THR A 50 -11.85 -10.46 -5.10
CA THR A 50 -12.43 -11.81 -5.19
C THR A 50 -11.50 -12.86 -4.60
N ARG A 51 -10.22 -12.78 -4.89
CA ARG A 51 -9.24 -13.81 -4.58
C ARG A 51 -8.73 -13.76 -3.15
N PHE A 52 -8.51 -12.56 -2.61
CA PHE A 52 -7.87 -12.36 -1.29
C PHE A 52 -8.71 -11.52 -0.32
N GLY A 53 -9.84 -10.98 -0.77
CA GLY A 53 -10.64 -10.06 0.05
C GLY A 53 -10.06 -8.66 0.16
N ASP A 54 -9.13 -8.28 -0.72
CA ASP A 54 -8.55 -6.94 -0.72
C ASP A 54 -9.60 -5.88 -0.99
N ALA A 55 -9.64 -4.85 -0.17
CA ALA A 55 -10.49 -3.69 -0.34
C ALA A 55 -9.63 -2.43 -0.53
N PRO A 56 -9.85 -1.65 -1.59
CA PRO A 56 -9.14 -0.39 -1.79
C PRO A 56 -9.74 0.72 -0.94
N PHE A 57 -8.85 1.52 -0.34
CA PHE A 57 -9.17 2.67 0.50
C PHE A 57 -8.48 3.93 0.02
N LEU A 58 -9.09 5.06 0.32
CA LEU A 58 -8.52 6.37 0.13
C LEU A 58 -8.36 7.07 1.48
N ALA A 59 -7.20 7.66 1.71
CA ALA A 59 -6.98 8.58 2.81
C ALA A 59 -7.20 10.01 2.30
N THR A 60 -7.94 10.81 3.07
CA THR A 60 -8.19 12.23 2.76
C THR A 60 -7.70 13.10 3.90
N ASP A 61 -7.34 14.35 3.58
CA ASP A 61 -7.13 15.37 4.60
C ASP A 61 -8.46 15.83 5.20
N ASP A 62 -8.40 16.81 6.11
CA ASP A 62 -9.60 17.29 6.80
C ASP A 62 -10.56 18.04 5.88
N SER A 63 -10.09 18.49 4.70
CA SER A 63 -10.92 19.11 3.66
C SER A 63 -11.54 18.11 2.69
N GLY A 64 -11.18 16.80 2.81
CA GLY A 64 -11.63 15.75 1.90
C GLY A 64 -10.73 15.54 0.69
N LYS A 65 -9.59 16.25 0.61
CA LYS A 65 -8.64 16.09 -0.50
C LYS A 65 -7.89 14.76 -0.40
N PRO A 66 -7.78 14.00 -1.50
CA PRO A 66 -7.04 12.74 -1.52
C PRO A 66 -5.56 12.91 -1.20
N VAL A 67 -5.07 12.18 -0.21
CA VAL A 67 -3.67 12.22 0.23
C VAL A 67 -2.95 10.89 0.13
N GLY A 68 -3.68 9.76 0.14
CA GLY A 68 -3.08 8.44 0.05
C GLY A 68 -4.04 7.37 -0.39
N PHE A 69 -3.48 6.26 -0.84
CA PHE A 69 -4.20 5.09 -1.33
C PHE A 69 -3.55 3.83 -0.76
N PHE A 70 -4.34 2.82 -0.46
CA PHE A 70 -3.86 1.48 -0.11
C PHE A 70 -4.97 0.46 -0.31
N CYS A 71 -4.59 -0.82 -0.39
CA CYS A 71 -5.50 -1.94 -0.27
C CYS A 71 -5.24 -2.67 1.04
N TYR A 72 -6.30 -3.20 1.65
CA TYR A 72 -6.22 -3.97 2.90
C TYR A 72 -7.06 -5.24 2.78
N SER A 73 -6.51 -6.33 3.29
CA SER A 73 -7.24 -7.59 3.48
C SER A 73 -6.87 -8.20 4.83
N LEU A 74 -7.75 -9.05 5.37
CA LEU A 74 -7.49 -9.85 6.57
C LEU A 74 -7.43 -11.32 6.18
N ASN A 75 -6.31 -11.97 6.47
CA ASN A 75 -6.21 -13.44 6.37
C ASN A 75 -6.79 -14.05 7.64
N LEU A 76 -7.93 -14.73 7.51
CA LEU A 76 -8.62 -15.33 8.65
C LEU A 76 -7.89 -16.53 9.28
N GLU A 77 -7.03 -17.21 8.51
CA GLU A 77 -6.27 -18.35 9.01
C GLU A 77 -5.12 -17.90 9.93
N THR A 78 -4.40 -16.85 9.53
CA THR A 78 -3.26 -16.33 10.29
C THR A 78 -3.64 -15.19 11.23
N ASN A 79 -4.82 -14.61 11.05
CA ASN A 79 -5.30 -13.39 11.71
C ASN A 79 -4.35 -12.19 11.49
N GLU A 80 -3.72 -12.14 10.32
CA GLU A 80 -2.88 -11.02 9.92
C GLU A 80 -3.56 -10.17 8.84
N GLY A 81 -3.58 -8.86 9.05
CA GLY A 81 -3.92 -7.89 8.02
C GLY A 81 -2.78 -7.77 7.01
N MET A 82 -3.12 -7.56 5.73
CA MET A 82 -2.15 -7.35 4.66
C MET A 82 -2.38 -6.02 3.97
N LEU A 83 -1.36 -5.18 3.96
CA LEU A 83 -1.34 -3.92 3.20
C LEU A 83 -0.69 -4.13 1.85
N LYS A 84 -1.34 -3.61 0.80
CA LYS A 84 -0.83 -3.62 -0.58
C LYS A 84 -1.00 -2.26 -1.22
N PHE A 85 -0.15 -1.97 -2.19
CA PHE A 85 -0.28 -0.79 -3.05
C PHE A 85 -0.34 0.53 -2.29
N VAL A 86 0.44 0.66 -1.23
CA VAL A 86 0.49 1.88 -0.41
C VAL A 86 1.12 3.01 -1.22
N MET A 87 0.41 4.14 -1.32
CA MET A 87 0.83 5.29 -2.09
C MET A 87 0.42 6.58 -1.40
N VAL A 88 1.28 7.57 -1.40
CA VAL A 88 0.98 8.92 -0.93
C VAL A 88 1.09 9.89 -2.08
N ASN A 89 0.16 10.83 -2.16
CA ASN A 89 0.18 11.89 -3.16
C ASN A 89 1.57 12.54 -3.18
N PRO A 90 2.29 12.52 -4.32
CA PRO A 90 3.67 13.00 -4.39
C PRO A 90 3.83 14.47 -4.00
N LYS A 91 2.78 15.29 -4.21
CA LYS A 91 2.78 16.70 -3.80
C LYS A 91 2.71 16.88 -2.28
N MET A 92 2.39 15.84 -1.54
CA MET A 92 2.19 15.85 -0.09
C MET A 92 3.24 15.02 0.66
N ARG A 93 4.25 14.53 -0.03
CA ARG A 93 5.36 13.77 0.59
C ARG A 93 6.22 14.68 1.48
N GLY A 94 6.90 14.08 2.46
CA GLY A 94 7.77 14.81 3.37
C GLY A 94 7.04 15.63 4.44
N GLN A 95 5.70 15.50 4.55
CA GLN A 95 4.86 16.25 5.49
C GLN A 95 4.24 15.36 6.58
N GLY A 96 4.68 14.10 6.68
CA GLY A 96 4.18 13.16 7.70
C GLY A 96 2.87 12.47 7.36
N TYR A 97 2.30 12.67 6.17
CA TYR A 97 1.02 12.06 5.79
C TYR A 97 1.08 10.54 5.71
N CYS A 98 2.18 9.96 5.23
CA CYS A 98 2.34 8.51 5.19
C CYS A 98 2.21 7.90 6.60
N ARG A 99 2.89 8.47 7.57
CA ARG A 99 2.83 8.02 8.97
C ARG A 99 1.43 8.18 9.57
N GLN A 100 0.77 9.31 9.29
CA GLN A 100 -0.61 9.53 9.75
C GLN A 100 -1.57 8.50 9.15
N MET A 101 -1.46 8.24 7.85
CA MET A 101 -2.27 7.24 7.16
C MET A 101 -2.05 5.85 7.75
N LEU A 102 -0.81 5.43 7.93
CA LEU A 102 -0.48 4.12 8.50
C LEU A 102 -1.01 3.96 9.92
N ARG A 103 -0.99 5.02 10.73
CA ARG A 103 -1.60 4.99 12.07
C ARG A 103 -3.08 4.70 12.00
N LEU A 104 -3.82 5.37 11.12
CA LEU A 104 -5.25 5.12 10.93
C LEU A 104 -5.53 3.72 10.39
N VAL A 105 -4.67 3.22 9.50
CA VAL A 105 -4.76 1.84 8.99
C VAL A 105 -4.59 0.84 10.13
N LEU A 106 -3.61 1.02 11.00
CA LEU A 106 -3.39 0.16 12.15
C LEU A 106 -4.56 0.22 13.14
N ASP A 107 -5.09 1.42 13.40
CA ASP A 107 -6.29 1.58 14.24
C ASP A 107 -7.49 0.81 13.65
N TYR A 108 -7.70 0.92 12.35
CA TYR A 108 -8.74 0.16 11.64
C TYR A 108 -8.50 -1.35 11.74
N ALA A 109 -7.28 -1.79 11.47
CA ALA A 109 -6.93 -3.21 11.50
C ALA A 109 -7.17 -3.84 12.87
N PHE A 110 -6.74 -3.18 13.92
CA PHE A 110 -6.81 -3.72 15.28
C PHE A 110 -8.17 -3.53 15.93
N SER A 111 -8.80 -2.38 15.72
CA SER A 111 -10.08 -2.04 16.38
C SER A 111 -11.30 -2.58 15.62
N ILE A 112 -11.26 -2.58 14.30
CA ILE A 112 -12.40 -2.98 13.46
C ILE A 112 -12.26 -4.42 12.97
N THR A 113 -11.15 -4.75 12.30
CA THR A 113 -10.98 -6.12 11.76
C THR A 113 -10.44 -7.11 12.77
N LYS A 114 -10.00 -6.64 13.95
CA LYS A 114 -9.48 -7.47 15.03
C LYS A 114 -8.23 -8.29 14.62
N ALA A 115 -7.44 -7.76 13.71
CA ALA A 115 -6.18 -8.38 13.32
C ALA A 115 -5.23 -8.49 14.53
N GLY A 116 -4.44 -9.57 14.58
CA GLY A 116 -3.37 -9.72 15.58
C GLY A 116 -2.09 -9.02 15.19
N ALA A 117 -1.89 -8.84 13.89
CA ALA A 117 -0.76 -8.13 13.31
C ALA A 117 -1.14 -7.59 11.94
N VAL A 118 -0.36 -6.63 11.43
CA VAL A 118 -0.46 -6.12 10.05
C VAL A 118 0.89 -6.30 9.37
N GLN A 119 0.89 -6.88 8.18
CA GLN A 119 2.09 -7.09 7.39
C GLN A 119 2.03 -6.37 6.05
N LEU A 120 3.18 -6.14 5.47
CA LEU A 120 3.35 -5.63 4.11
C LEU A 120 4.65 -6.17 3.51
N ASN A 121 4.75 -6.11 2.19
CA ASN A 121 6.00 -6.34 1.48
C ASN A 121 6.47 -5.03 0.86
N VAL A 122 7.77 -4.80 0.91
CA VAL A 122 8.42 -3.63 0.30
C VAL A 122 9.73 -4.05 -0.35
N PHE A 123 10.05 -3.44 -1.47
CA PHE A 123 11.38 -3.58 -2.05
C PHE A 123 12.38 -2.77 -1.22
N PRO A 124 13.50 -3.35 -0.74
CA PRO A 124 14.54 -2.59 -0.03
C PRO A 124 15.08 -1.41 -0.83
N GLU A 125 15.06 -1.52 -2.17
CA GLU A 125 15.46 -0.46 -3.10
C GLU A 125 14.50 0.74 -3.06
N ASN A 126 13.28 0.55 -2.59
CA ASN A 126 12.33 1.63 -2.30
C ASN A 126 12.61 2.21 -0.90
N ILE A 127 13.72 2.92 -0.79
CA ILE A 127 14.26 3.41 0.49
C ILE A 127 13.28 4.30 1.23
N GLY A 128 12.59 5.18 0.51
CA GLY A 128 11.63 6.11 1.11
C GLY A 128 10.44 5.40 1.75
N ALA A 129 9.88 4.41 1.05
CA ALA A 129 8.76 3.61 1.58
C ALA A 129 9.20 2.79 2.80
N LYS A 130 10.33 2.09 2.71
CA LYS A 130 10.84 1.29 3.81
C LYS A 130 11.05 2.13 5.07
N LYS A 131 11.68 3.30 4.95
CA LYS A 131 11.85 4.24 6.07
C LYS A 131 10.52 4.70 6.65
N CYS A 132 9.52 4.97 5.80
CA CYS A 132 8.19 5.34 6.28
C CYS A 132 7.59 4.25 7.15
N TYR A 133 7.68 2.99 6.73
CA TYR A 133 7.17 1.85 7.50
C TYR A 133 7.94 1.66 8.81
N GLU A 134 9.25 1.76 8.81
CA GLU A 134 10.08 1.72 10.01
C GLU A 134 9.71 2.81 11.02
N HIS A 135 9.52 4.05 10.55
CA HIS A 135 9.09 5.17 11.40
C HIS A 135 7.67 5.01 11.92
N ALA A 136 6.82 4.25 11.24
CA ALA A 136 5.48 3.92 11.71
C ALA A 136 5.47 2.76 12.73
N GLY A 137 6.61 2.10 12.94
CA GLY A 137 6.77 1.01 13.91
C GLY A 137 6.77 -0.39 13.33
N PHE A 138 6.73 -0.54 12.00
CA PHE A 138 6.91 -1.85 11.38
C PHE A 138 8.36 -2.31 11.52
N ILE A 139 8.54 -3.61 11.75
CA ILE A 139 9.86 -4.24 11.83
C ILE A 139 10.02 -5.28 10.71
N GLU A 140 11.24 -5.44 10.23
CA GLU A 140 11.56 -6.47 9.25
C GLU A 140 11.40 -7.86 9.87
N ARG A 141 10.59 -8.72 9.23
CA ARG A 141 10.37 -10.10 9.64
C ARG A 141 11.18 -11.07 8.79
N SER A 142 11.29 -10.83 7.50
CA SER A 142 12.06 -11.63 6.57
C SER A 142 12.50 -10.81 5.36
N SER A 143 13.54 -11.29 4.69
CA SER A 143 14.07 -10.67 3.48
C SER A 143 14.48 -11.74 2.48
N THR A 144 14.15 -11.52 1.20
CA THR A 144 14.48 -12.41 0.10
C THR A 144 15.24 -11.62 -0.95
N PRO A 145 16.57 -11.86 -1.13
CA PRO A 145 17.33 -11.17 -2.17
C PRO A 145 16.89 -11.65 -3.56
N GLY A 146 16.95 -10.74 -4.56
CA GLY A 146 16.66 -11.06 -5.96
C GLY A 146 15.25 -11.59 -6.23
N ALA A 147 14.26 -11.23 -5.41
CA ALA A 147 12.90 -11.76 -5.48
C ALA A 147 12.11 -11.25 -6.68
N PHE A 148 12.51 -10.12 -7.26
CA PHE A 148 11.79 -9.46 -8.35
C PHE A 148 12.76 -8.96 -9.41
N ALA A 149 12.52 -9.31 -10.66
CA ALA A 149 13.30 -8.82 -11.80
C ALA A 149 12.62 -7.58 -12.40
N TYR A 150 13.35 -6.48 -12.44
CA TYR A 150 12.96 -5.26 -13.14
C TYR A 150 14.04 -4.92 -14.16
N LYS A 151 13.73 -5.11 -15.45
CA LYS A 151 14.69 -4.95 -16.55
C LYS A 151 15.98 -5.74 -16.26
N ASP A 152 17.12 -5.05 -16.16
CA ASP A 152 18.44 -5.61 -15.82
C ASP A 152 18.75 -5.59 -14.32
N GLU A 153 17.81 -5.11 -13.48
CA GLU A 153 17.91 -5.07 -12.02
C GLU A 153 17.23 -6.28 -11.38
N ALA A 154 17.74 -6.70 -10.25
CA ALA A 154 17.10 -7.68 -9.38
C ALA A 154 16.86 -7.05 -8.01
N TRP A 155 15.59 -6.84 -7.68
CA TRP A 155 15.21 -6.25 -6.39
C TRP A 155 14.92 -7.34 -5.36
N GLY A 156 15.26 -7.05 -4.11
CA GLY A 156 14.86 -7.89 -2.99
C GLY A 156 13.39 -7.71 -2.64
N ARG A 157 12.91 -8.52 -1.70
CA ARG A 157 11.60 -8.35 -1.06
C ARG A 157 11.77 -8.43 0.44
N CYS A 158 11.36 -7.39 1.14
CA CYS A 158 11.35 -7.34 2.59
C CYS A 158 9.90 -7.45 3.08
N ASN A 159 9.61 -8.43 3.93
CA ASN A 159 8.36 -8.52 4.65
C ASN A 159 8.51 -7.81 5.98
N MET A 160 7.62 -6.87 6.24
CA MET A 160 7.59 -6.09 7.47
C MET A 160 6.27 -6.32 8.21
N VAL A 161 6.31 -6.29 9.53
CA VAL A 161 5.16 -6.58 10.38
C VAL A 161 5.06 -5.57 11.54
N PHE A 162 3.83 -5.23 11.87
CA PHE A 162 3.46 -4.50 13.10
C PHE A 162 2.53 -5.39 13.92
N SER A 163 2.94 -5.79 15.12
CA SER A 163 2.16 -6.64 16.01
C SER A 163 1.32 -5.83 16.98
N ASN A 164 0.09 -6.26 17.19
CA ASN A 164 -0.83 -5.66 18.18
C ASN A 164 -0.54 -6.26 19.55
N THR A 165 0.40 -5.67 20.26
CA THR A 165 0.78 -6.15 21.61
C THR A 165 0.49 -5.12 22.67
#